data_bf300875707131e103da0f843faf673f
#
_entry.id   bf300875707131e103da0f843faf673f
#
_cell.length_a   1.000
_cell.length_b   1.000
_cell.length_c   1.000
_cell.angle_alpha   90.00
_cell.angle_beta   90.00
_cell.angle_gamma   90.00
#
_symmetry.space_group_name_H-M   'P 1'
#
loop_
_entity.id
_entity.type
_entity.pdbx_description
1 polymer ?
#
loop_
_entity_poly.entity_id
_entity_poly.type
_entity_poly.pdbx_seq_one_letter_code
_entity_poly.pdbx_strand_id
1 'polypeptide(L)'
;PPAAKAIIVLGSGVINGQPSPTLANRLDRAAPVVLAQPNAKLVLTGGVDFAETESEAAVMSRYLQQRYNIPTAQIILEDQSTSTELNLQNSQALLSAQQISTQQPIVIITSDFHTLRAAAIAKKQGYNQVSMLGATTPLGTRYNAWLREYFAYGSGWLLNEYWLGNSPNQAQRSLAM
;
A
#
# COMPACT_ATOMS: atom_id res chain seq x y z
N PRO A 1 8.08 -5.28 -16.98
CA PRO A 1 8.07 -5.88 -15.64
C PRO A 1 7.45 -7.26 -15.72
N PRO A 2 7.90 -8.22 -14.92
CA PRO A 2 7.26 -9.53 -14.87
C PRO A 2 5.77 -9.35 -14.51
N ALA A 3 4.91 -10.23 -15.04
CA ALA A 3 3.49 -10.20 -14.78
C ALA A 3 3.24 -10.30 -13.26
N ALA A 4 2.68 -9.25 -12.66
CA ALA A 4 2.38 -9.25 -11.24
C ALA A 4 1.25 -10.24 -10.94
N LYS A 5 1.32 -10.89 -9.80
CA LYS A 5 0.22 -11.72 -9.27
C LYS A 5 -0.79 -10.87 -8.52
N ALA A 6 -0.32 -9.78 -7.91
CA ALA A 6 -1.17 -8.80 -7.25
C ALA A 6 -0.65 -7.37 -7.45
N ILE A 7 -1.58 -6.44 -7.40
CA ILE A 7 -1.34 -5.00 -7.40
C ILE A 7 -1.99 -4.46 -6.13
N ILE A 8 -1.24 -3.78 -5.28
CA ILE A 8 -1.74 -3.17 -4.05
C ILE A 8 -1.70 -1.66 -4.22
N VAL A 9 -2.82 -0.98 -4.02
CA VAL A 9 -2.88 0.49 -4.01
C VAL A 9 -3.10 0.96 -2.59
N LEU A 10 -2.16 1.74 -2.06
CA LEU A 10 -2.24 2.28 -0.70
C LEU A 10 -3.15 3.51 -0.65
N GLY A 11 -4.01 3.58 0.35
CA GLY A 11 -4.88 4.71 0.62
C GLY A 11 -4.13 6.01 0.94
N SER A 12 -4.78 7.16 0.76
CA SER A 12 -4.21 8.49 1.01
C SER A 12 -5.25 9.56 1.35
N GLY A 13 -6.39 9.14 1.85
CA GLY A 13 -7.48 9.99 2.32
C GLY A 13 -8.61 10.18 1.31
N VAL A 14 -9.79 10.29 1.87
CA VAL A 14 -11.06 10.58 1.21
C VAL A 14 -11.55 11.96 1.66
N ILE A 15 -12.24 12.68 0.82
CA ILE A 15 -12.81 14.00 1.12
C ILE A 15 -14.24 14.00 0.56
N ASN A 16 -15.22 14.11 1.43
CA ASN A 16 -16.65 14.13 1.06
C ASN A 16 -17.05 12.93 0.16
N GLY A 17 -16.62 11.73 0.51
CA GLY A 17 -16.92 10.50 -0.22
C GLY A 17 -16.23 10.38 -1.59
N GLN A 18 -15.23 11.22 -1.88
CA GLN A 18 -14.44 11.19 -3.11
C GLN A 18 -12.94 11.02 -2.80
N PRO A 19 -12.16 10.42 -3.71
CA PRO A 19 -10.72 10.36 -3.50
C PRO A 19 -10.11 11.77 -3.35
N SER A 20 -9.25 11.96 -2.37
CA SER A 20 -8.43 13.17 -2.30
C SER A 20 -7.61 13.33 -3.59
N PRO A 21 -7.12 14.54 -3.95
CA PRO A 21 -6.29 14.70 -5.16
C PRO A 21 -5.08 13.78 -5.19
N THR A 22 -4.48 13.50 -4.03
CA THR A 22 -3.34 12.57 -3.91
C THR A 22 -3.79 11.12 -4.16
N LEU A 23 -4.93 10.72 -3.61
CA LEU A 23 -5.49 9.39 -3.83
C LEU A 23 -5.93 9.20 -5.28
N ALA A 24 -6.59 10.19 -5.88
CA ALA A 24 -6.98 10.16 -7.29
C ALA A 24 -5.77 9.93 -8.21
N ASN A 25 -4.65 10.63 -7.97
CA ASN A 25 -3.43 10.42 -8.75
C ASN A 25 -2.85 8.99 -8.60
N ARG A 26 -2.98 8.36 -7.42
CA ARG A 26 -2.60 6.95 -7.24
C ARG A 26 -3.49 6.03 -8.06
N LEU A 27 -4.80 6.28 -8.07
CA LEU A 27 -5.77 5.47 -8.81
C LEU A 27 -5.60 5.64 -10.33
N ASP A 28 -5.39 6.87 -10.80
CA ASP A 28 -5.11 7.15 -12.20
C ASP A 28 -3.79 6.50 -12.66
N ARG A 29 -2.79 6.42 -11.76
CA ARG A 29 -1.54 5.70 -12.01
C ARG A 29 -1.71 4.19 -12.00
N ALA A 30 -2.62 3.67 -11.18
CA ALA A 30 -2.89 2.24 -11.06
C ALA A 30 -3.67 1.70 -12.27
N ALA A 31 -4.64 2.44 -12.78
CA ALA A 31 -5.55 1.98 -13.81
C ALA A 31 -4.86 1.36 -15.05
N PRO A 32 -3.89 1.98 -15.70
CA PRO A 32 -3.21 1.38 -16.85
C PRO A 32 -2.42 0.13 -16.50
N VAL A 33 -1.89 0.02 -15.27
CA VAL A 33 -1.16 -1.16 -14.80
C VAL A 33 -2.10 -2.33 -14.60
N VAL A 34 -3.27 -2.07 -14.01
CA VAL A 34 -4.33 -3.06 -13.77
C VAL A 34 -4.92 -3.57 -15.09
N LEU A 35 -5.26 -2.65 -15.99
CA LEU A 35 -5.80 -2.99 -17.32
C LEU A 35 -4.83 -3.82 -18.16
N ALA A 36 -3.53 -3.56 -18.05
CA ALA A 36 -2.50 -4.36 -18.73
C ALA A 36 -2.29 -5.75 -18.10
N GLN A 37 -2.87 -6.02 -16.93
CA GLN A 37 -2.67 -7.26 -16.16
C GLN A 37 -4.02 -7.81 -15.64
N PRO A 38 -4.91 -8.26 -16.50
CA PRO A 38 -6.28 -8.67 -16.14
C PRO A 38 -6.33 -9.87 -15.20
N ASN A 39 -5.25 -10.67 -15.13
CA ASN A 39 -5.15 -11.82 -14.23
C ASN A 39 -4.58 -11.49 -12.85
N ALA A 40 -4.06 -10.28 -12.63
CA ALA A 40 -3.57 -9.85 -11.33
C ALA A 40 -4.74 -9.46 -10.43
N LYS A 41 -4.68 -9.84 -9.14
CA LYS A 41 -5.64 -9.33 -8.16
C LYS A 41 -5.28 -7.91 -7.76
N LEU A 42 -6.29 -7.05 -7.65
CA LEU A 42 -6.15 -5.66 -7.24
C LEU A 42 -6.63 -5.49 -5.79
N VAL A 43 -5.71 -5.26 -4.87
CA VAL A 43 -6.03 -4.95 -3.47
C VAL A 43 -6.05 -3.43 -3.30
N LEU A 44 -7.19 -2.91 -2.87
CA LEU A 44 -7.38 -1.50 -2.53
C LEU A 44 -7.42 -1.39 -1.01
N THR A 45 -6.53 -0.58 -0.43
CA THR A 45 -6.33 -0.57 1.02
C THR A 45 -6.65 0.78 1.65
N GLY A 46 -7.31 0.75 2.79
CA GLY A 46 -7.62 1.91 3.63
C GLY A 46 -8.98 1.79 4.30
N GLY A 47 -8.99 1.97 5.60
CA GLY A 47 -10.18 1.93 6.45
C GLY A 47 -11.06 3.18 6.33
N VAL A 48 -11.94 3.36 7.31
CA VAL A 48 -12.83 4.53 7.38
C VAL A 48 -12.10 5.66 8.11
N ASP A 49 -11.98 6.81 7.48
CA ASP A 49 -11.47 8.03 8.09
C ASP A 49 -12.50 8.65 9.05
N PHE A 50 -12.01 9.43 10.05
CA PHE A 50 -12.83 9.96 11.15
C PHE A 50 -14.08 10.76 10.71
N ALA A 51 -14.05 11.40 9.55
CA ALA A 51 -15.14 12.23 9.04
C ALA A 51 -15.94 11.58 7.91
N GLU A 52 -15.66 10.33 7.57
CA GLU A 52 -16.25 9.64 6.43
C GLU A 52 -17.15 8.47 6.89
N THR A 53 -18.09 8.08 6.04
CA THR A 53 -19.01 6.95 6.28
C THR A 53 -18.61 5.68 5.51
N GLU A 54 -17.73 5.82 4.54
CA GLU A 54 -17.19 4.74 3.71
C GLU A 54 -15.70 4.58 3.91
N SER A 55 -15.19 3.36 3.74
CA SER A 55 -13.75 3.13 3.74
C SER A 55 -13.08 3.71 2.49
N GLU A 56 -11.81 4.10 2.61
CA GLU A 56 -11.01 4.49 1.46
C GLU A 56 -11.03 3.42 0.37
N ALA A 57 -10.91 2.15 0.76
CA ALA A 57 -10.94 1.01 -0.16
C ALA A 57 -12.23 0.97 -0.99
N ALA A 58 -13.39 1.23 -0.38
CA ALA A 58 -14.68 1.26 -1.08
C ALA A 58 -14.76 2.44 -2.07
N VAL A 59 -14.32 3.63 -1.65
CA VAL A 59 -14.26 4.83 -2.49
C VAL A 59 -13.33 4.61 -3.69
N MET A 60 -12.16 4.00 -3.47
CA MET A 60 -11.19 3.66 -4.52
C MET A 60 -11.80 2.68 -5.54
N SER A 61 -12.50 1.66 -5.06
CA SER A 61 -13.17 0.67 -5.90
C SER A 61 -14.22 1.34 -6.80
N ARG A 62 -15.09 2.16 -6.22
CA ARG A 62 -16.11 2.91 -6.98
C ARG A 62 -15.47 3.80 -8.04
N TYR A 63 -14.42 4.54 -7.69
CA TYR A 63 -13.70 5.41 -8.63
C TYR A 63 -13.13 4.62 -9.83
N LEU A 64 -12.44 3.52 -9.57
CA LEU A 64 -11.81 2.71 -10.62
C LEU A 64 -12.84 2.01 -11.52
N GLN A 65 -13.96 1.56 -10.95
CA GLN A 65 -15.04 0.96 -11.73
C GLN A 65 -15.72 1.99 -12.64
N GLN A 66 -16.08 3.16 -12.09
CA GLN A 66 -16.80 4.18 -12.84
C GLN A 66 -15.94 4.84 -13.93
N ARG A 67 -14.67 5.09 -13.64
CA ARG A 67 -13.79 5.84 -14.53
C ARG A 67 -13.04 4.98 -15.54
N TYR A 68 -12.68 3.76 -15.15
CA TYR A 68 -11.80 2.88 -15.92
C TYR A 68 -12.40 1.51 -16.23
N ASN A 69 -13.66 1.26 -15.83
CA ASN A 69 -14.35 -0.01 -16.03
C ASN A 69 -13.58 -1.23 -15.50
N ILE A 70 -12.81 -1.08 -14.40
CA ILE A 70 -12.11 -2.20 -13.80
C ILE A 70 -13.13 -3.18 -13.19
N PRO A 71 -13.06 -4.47 -13.55
CA PRO A 71 -14.05 -5.45 -13.10
C PRO A 71 -13.99 -5.67 -11.58
N THR A 72 -15.15 -5.71 -10.93
CA THR A 72 -15.27 -6.00 -9.49
C THR A 72 -14.61 -7.33 -9.11
N ALA A 73 -14.68 -8.35 -9.98
CA ALA A 73 -14.07 -9.65 -9.75
C ALA A 73 -12.53 -9.62 -9.62
N GLN A 74 -11.88 -8.56 -10.09
CA GLN A 74 -10.45 -8.34 -9.94
C GLN A 74 -10.11 -7.65 -8.60
N ILE A 75 -11.08 -6.96 -7.97
CA ILE A 75 -10.88 -6.08 -6.80
C ILE A 75 -11.04 -6.86 -5.50
N ILE A 76 -10.15 -6.62 -4.56
CA ILE A 76 -10.21 -7.07 -3.17
C ILE A 76 -10.13 -5.81 -2.30
N LEU A 77 -11.06 -5.64 -1.37
CA LEU A 77 -11.08 -4.50 -0.44
C LEU A 77 -10.38 -4.89 0.86
N GLU A 78 -9.43 -4.08 1.29
CA GLU A 78 -8.86 -4.09 2.62
C GLU A 78 -9.32 -2.79 3.32
N ASP A 79 -10.35 -2.86 4.12
CA ASP A 79 -11.08 -1.71 4.67
C ASP A 79 -10.93 -1.54 6.20
N GLN A 80 -9.97 -2.25 6.82
CA GLN A 80 -9.77 -2.25 8.27
C GLN A 80 -8.53 -1.47 8.73
N SER A 81 -7.62 -1.19 7.81
CA SER A 81 -6.33 -0.59 8.16
C SER A 81 -6.40 0.90 8.40
N THR A 82 -5.59 1.36 9.35
CA THR A 82 -5.40 2.77 9.72
C THR A 82 -3.95 3.24 9.54
N SER A 83 -3.07 2.38 9.06
CA SER A 83 -1.65 2.69 8.82
C SER A 83 -1.12 1.92 7.61
N THR A 84 0.01 2.38 7.05
CA THR A 84 0.68 1.68 5.94
C THR A 84 1.13 0.27 6.34
N GLU A 85 1.56 0.09 7.58
CA GLU A 85 1.94 -1.21 8.12
C GLU A 85 0.75 -2.17 8.10
N LEU A 86 -0.41 -1.73 8.59
CA LEU A 86 -1.64 -2.52 8.58
C LEU A 86 -2.16 -2.75 7.17
N ASN A 87 -2.09 -1.76 6.28
CA ASN A 87 -2.45 -1.93 4.87
C ASN A 87 -1.74 -3.13 4.26
N LEU A 88 -0.43 -3.22 4.43
CA LEU A 88 0.37 -4.31 3.87
C LEU A 88 0.19 -5.62 4.64
N GLN A 89 0.10 -5.59 5.97
CA GLN A 89 -0.12 -6.77 6.78
C GLN A 89 -1.47 -7.44 6.47
N ASN A 90 -2.55 -6.66 6.43
CA ASN A 90 -3.89 -7.17 6.14
C ASN A 90 -3.99 -7.67 4.68
N SER A 91 -3.31 -6.99 3.75
CA SER A 91 -3.21 -7.44 2.36
C SER A 91 -2.62 -8.84 2.23
N GLN A 92 -1.66 -9.23 3.08
CA GLN A 92 -1.09 -10.59 3.06
C GLN A 92 -2.15 -11.66 3.32
N ALA A 93 -3.01 -11.46 4.32
CA ALA A 93 -4.07 -12.41 4.65
C ALA A 93 -5.08 -12.55 3.49
N LEU A 94 -5.47 -11.42 2.89
CA LEU A 94 -6.38 -11.39 1.74
C LEU A 94 -5.78 -12.05 0.50
N LEU A 95 -4.51 -11.80 0.21
CA LEU A 95 -3.78 -12.41 -0.89
C LEU A 95 -3.56 -13.91 -0.67
N SER A 96 -3.25 -14.32 0.56
CA SER A 96 -3.10 -15.74 0.92
C SER A 96 -4.39 -16.53 0.68
N ALA A 97 -5.56 -15.94 0.96
CA ALA A 97 -6.86 -16.53 0.63
C ALA A 97 -7.07 -16.72 -0.89
N GLN A 98 -6.34 -15.98 -1.72
CA GLN A 98 -6.31 -16.12 -3.19
C GLN A 98 -5.12 -16.97 -3.68
N GLN A 99 -4.44 -17.69 -2.78
CA GLN A 99 -3.24 -18.49 -3.09
C GLN A 99 -2.07 -17.65 -3.64
N ILE A 100 -2.02 -16.37 -3.30
CA ILE A 100 -0.94 -15.45 -3.65
C ILE A 100 -0.09 -15.18 -2.41
N SER A 101 1.19 -15.54 -2.47
CA SER A 101 2.13 -15.30 -1.38
C SER A 101 2.96 -14.04 -1.60
N THR A 102 3.55 -13.50 -0.53
CA THR A 102 4.47 -12.36 -0.57
C THR A 102 5.80 -12.67 -1.29
N GLN A 103 6.04 -13.93 -1.65
CA GLN A 103 7.21 -14.37 -2.42
C GLN A 103 7.00 -14.22 -3.94
N GLN A 104 5.77 -13.96 -4.37
CA GLN A 104 5.43 -13.79 -5.77
C GLN A 104 5.54 -12.31 -6.20
N PRO A 105 5.63 -12.01 -7.51
CA PRO A 105 5.71 -10.65 -8.00
C PRO A 105 4.48 -9.82 -7.63
N ILE A 106 4.67 -8.75 -6.86
CA ILE A 106 3.64 -7.82 -6.39
C ILE A 106 4.05 -6.40 -6.77
N VAL A 107 3.11 -5.63 -7.30
CA VAL A 107 3.29 -4.19 -7.52
C VAL A 107 2.58 -3.43 -6.39
N ILE A 108 3.29 -2.52 -5.73
CA ILE A 108 2.71 -1.61 -4.74
C ILE A 108 2.70 -0.20 -5.32
N ILE A 109 1.52 0.42 -5.34
CA ILE A 109 1.30 1.74 -5.88
C ILE A 109 1.00 2.71 -4.73
N THR A 110 1.77 3.79 -4.69
CA THR A 110 1.65 4.85 -3.70
C THR A 110 2.10 6.18 -4.29
N SER A 111 2.18 7.25 -3.50
CA SER A 111 2.72 8.52 -3.98
C SER A 111 4.24 8.49 -4.04
N ASP A 112 4.84 9.31 -4.93
CA ASP A 112 6.28 9.38 -5.15
C ASP A 112 7.07 9.62 -3.86
N PHE A 113 6.60 10.53 -2.99
CA PHE A 113 7.25 10.82 -1.70
C PHE A 113 7.21 9.66 -0.71
N HIS A 114 6.25 8.73 -0.86
CA HIS A 114 6.01 7.64 0.09
C HIS A 114 6.66 6.31 -0.32
N THR A 115 7.20 6.21 -1.53
CA THR A 115 7.70 4.95 -2.10
C THR A 115 8.80 4.31 -1.24
N LEU A 116 9.75 5.09 -0.74
CA LEU A 116 10.86 4.57 0.07
C LEU A 116 10.38 3.95 1.39
N ARG A 117 9.50 4.65 2.11
CA ARG A 117 8.94 4.15 3.36
C ARG A 117 8.07 2.92 3.14
N ALA A 118 7.20 2.94 2.15
CA ALA A 118 6.36 1.79 1.81
C ALA A 118 7.20 0.56 1.40
N ALA A 119 8.29 0.76 0.64
CA ALA A 119 9.21 -0.32 0.28
C ALA A 119 9.91 -0.93 1.50
N ALA A 120 10.36 -0.09 2.46
CA ALA A 120 10.98 -0.56 3.69
C ALA A 120 10.02 -1.40 4.55
N ILE A 121 8.77 -0.94 4.68
CA ILE A 121 7.71 -1.65 5.41
C ILE A 121 7.40 -2.99 4.71
N ALA A 122 7.22 -2.99 3.39
CA ALA A 122 6.96 -4.20 2.61
C ALA A 122 8.08 -5.24 2.81
N LYS A 123 9.34 -4.81 2.70
CA LYS A 123 10.50 -5.67 2.94
C LYS A 123 10.50 -6.26 4.35
N LYS A 124 10.26 -5.44 5.37
CA LYS A 124 10.17 -5.89 6.78
C LYS A 124 9.07 -6.93 6.99
N GLN A 125 7.98 -6.84 6.24
CA GLN A 125 6.86 -7.78 6.30
C GLN A 125 7.01 -9.00 5.37
N GLY A 126 8.18 -9.19 4.74
CA GLY A 126 8.48 -10.38 3.96
C GLY A 126 7.99 -10.36 2.51
N TYR A 127 7.65 -9.20 1.97
CA TYR A 127 7.41 -9.05 0.54
C TYR A 127 8.75 -9.06 -0.22
N ASN A 128 9.07 -10.15 -0.91
CA ASN A 128 10.40 -10.35 -1.48
C ASN A 128 10.52 -9.93 -2.96
N GLN A 129 9.43 -9.98 -3.72
CA GLN A 129 9.41 -9.60 -5.13
C GLN A 129 8.49 -8.41 -5.37
N VAL A 130 8.85 -7.24 -4.81
CA VAL A 130 8.06 -6.02 -4.89
C VAL A 130 8.63 -5.05 -5.90
N SER A 131 7.74 -4.55 -6.76
CA SER A 131 7.99 -3.37 -7.61
C SER A 131 7.18 -2.19 -7.08
N MET A 132 7.86 -1.10 -6.72
CA MET A 132 7.20 0.13 -6.29
C MET A 132 6.86 1.02 -7.48
N LEU A 133 5.65 1.56 -7.50
CA LEU A 133 5.21 2.52 -8.51
C LEU A 133 4.70 3.79 -7.84
N GLY A 134 5.41 4.90 -8.03
CA GLY A 134 5.05 6.21 -7.50
C GLY A 134 4.05 6.95 -8.40
N ALA A 135 2.99 7.49 -7.81
CA ALA A 135 2.12 8.47 -8.43
C ALA A 135 2.61 9.88 -8.10
N THR A 136 2.52 10.78 -9.06
CA THR A 136 2.95 12.19 -8.87
C THR A 136 2.11 12.88 -7.81
N THR A 137 2.76 13.52 -6.86
CA THR A 137 2.09 14.29 -5.81
C THR A 137 1.66 15.66 -6.35
N PRO A 138 0.42 16.12 -6.07
CA PRO A 138 -0.03 17.45 -6.42
C PRO A 138 0.89 18.52 -5.83
N LEU A 139 1.20 19.59 -6.61
CA LEU A 139 2.16 20.62 -6.21
C LEU A 139 1.82 21.29 -4.88
N GLY A 140 0.53 21.54 -4.60
CA GLY A 140 0.09 22.21 -3.37
C GLY A 140 0.35 21.41 -2.08
N THR A 141 0.54 20.09 -2.17
CA THR A 141 0.82 19.21 -1.02
C THR A 141 2.24 18.67 -1.02
N ARG A 142 2.97 18.85 -2.11
CA ARG A 142 4.26 18.20 -2.38
C ARG A 142 5.32 18.49 -1.32
N TYR A 143 5.55 19.77 -0.99
CA TYR A 143 6.61 20.15 -0.05
C TYR A 143 6.34 19.64 1.37
N ASN A 144 5.11 19.77 1.86
CA ASN A 144 4.74 19.28 3.19
C ASN A 144 4.80 17.74 3.26
N ALA A 145 4.41 17.06 2.19
CA ALA A 145 4.46 15.62 2.11
C ALA A 145 5.92 15.10 2.13
N TRP A 146 6.80 15.67 1.32
CA TRP A 146 8.23 15.32 1.30
C TRP A 146 8.92 15.59 2.62
N LEU A 147 8.64 16.73 3.25
CA LEU A 147 9.21 17.10 4.55
C LEU A 147 8.77 16.11 5.65
N ARG A 148 7.48 15.75 5.67
CA ARG A 148 6.94 14.77 6.62
C ARG A 148 7.60 13.39 6.45
N GLU A 149 7.75 12.90 5.22
CA GLU A 149 8.39 11.61 4.94
C GLU A 149 9.88 11.64 5.28
N TYR A 150 10.57 12.75 5.03
CA TYR A 150 11.97 12.92 5.42
C TYR A 150 12.15 12.78 6.94
N PHE A 151 11.31 13.43 7.73
CA PHE A 151 11.35 13.29 9.19
C PHE A 151 10.90 11.88 9.64
N ALA A 152 9.86 11.31 9.06
CA ALA A 152 9.39 9.96 9.40
C ALA A 152 10.45 8.90 9.08
N TYR A 153 11.11 9.00 7.93
CA TYR A 153 12.18 8.07 7.54
C TYR A 153 13.43 8.28 8.41
N GLY A 154 13.80 9.53 8.67
CA GLY A 154 14.95 9.87 9.53
C GLY A 154 14.75 9.43 10.99
N SER A 155 13.55 9.61 11.56
CA SER A 155 13.24 9.15 12.92
C SER A 155 13.18 7.62 13.00
N GLY A 156 12.59 6.94 12.02
CA GLY A 156 12.58 5.49 11.94
C GLY A 156 14.00 4.90 11.79
N TRP A 157 14.89 5.58 11.04
CA TRP A 157 16.31 5.22 10.96
C TRP A 157 17.04 5.46 12.28
N LEU A 158 16.81 6.60 12.92
CA LEU A 158 17.44 6.96 14.20
C LEU A 158 16.99 6.05 15.34
N LEU A 159 15.69 5.64 15.33
CA LEU A 159 15.11 4.71 16.31
C LEU A 159 15.32 3.24 15.95
N ASN A 160 16.07 2.96 14.87
CA ASN A 160 16.39 1.61 14.45
C ASN A 160 15.17 0.74 14.04
N GLU A 161 14.02 1.35 13.78
CA GLU A 161 12.79 0.64 13.46
C GLU A 161 12.84 -0.06 12.09
N TYR A 162 13.60 0.50 11.13
CA TYR A 162 13.72 -0.05 9.77
C TYR A 162 14.97 -0.91 9.54
N TRP A 163 15.94 -0.88 10.45
CA TRP A 163 17.24 -1.58 10.28
C TRP A 163 17.36 -2.89 11.05
N LEU A 164 16.60 -3.12 12.13
CA LEU A 164 16.68 -4.34 12.94
C LEU A 164 15.81 -5.49 12.39
N GLY A 165 15.84 -5.71 11.09
CA GLY A 165 15.24 -6.89 10.46
C GLY A 165 16.17 -8.11 10.39
N ASN A 166 17.29 -8.16 11.14
CA ASN A 166 18.13 -9.37 11.25
C ASN A 166 19.03 -9.30 12.48
N SER A 167 18.47 -9.55 13.65
CA SER A 167 19.27 -10.05 14.78
C SER A 167 18.74 -11.44 15.14
N PRO A 168 19.50 -12.52 14.89
CA PRO A 168 19.10 -13.90 15.19
C PRO A 168 19.15 -14.25 16.69
N ASN A 169 19.05 -13.28 17.61
CA ASN A 169 19.37 -13.49 19.03
C ASN A 169 18.25 -13.17 20.04
N GLN A 170 16.97 -13.31 19.68
CA GLN A 170 15.93 -13.32 20.72
C GLN A 170 15.35 -14.71 21.05
N ALA A 171 15.67 -15.74 20.27
CA ALA A 171 15.23 -17.11 20.56
C ALA A 171 16.09 -17.85 21.60
N GLN A 172 17.22 -17.30 22.06
CA GLN A 172 18.12 -17.99 22.99
C GLN A 172 18.08 -17.48 24.44
N ARG A 173 17.29 -16.46 24.77
CA ARG A 173 17.19 -15.95 26.15
C ARG A 173 16.01 -16.48 26.98
N SER A 174 15.13 -17.29 26.40
CA SER A 174 14.00 -17.89 27.18
C SER A 174 14.26 -19.33 27.64
N LEU A 175 15.45 -19.88 27.44
CA LEU A 175 15.82 -21.24 27.89
C LEU A 175 16.89 -21.26 28.99
N ALA A 176 17.14 -20.10 29.62
CA ALA A 176 18.13 -20.01 30.72
C ALA A 176 17.52 -19.23 31.93
N MET A 177 16.36 -19.66 32.40
CA MET A 177 15.86 -19.44 33.78
C MET A 177 14.99 -20.62 34.20
#